data_e0faa6bd0ca7378cf7bb14f3d30a4d62
#
_entry.id   e0faa6bd0ca7378cf7bb14f3d30a4d62
#
_cell.length_a   1.000
_cell.length_b   1.000
_cell.length_c   1.000
_cell.angle_alpha   90.00
_cell.angle_beta   90.00
_cell.angle_gamma   90.00
#
_symmetry.space_group_name_H-M   'P 1'
#
loop_
_entity.id
_entity.type
_entity.pdbx_description
1 polymer ?
#
loop_
_entity_poly.entity_id
_entity_poly.type
_entity_poly.pdbx_seq_one_letter_code
_entity_poly.pdbx_strand_id
1 'polypeptide(L)'
;MMAEANFYCKSSDTIMITKSNTLVEAGYDLTMAEHDLMTLAINKIHKLQSGGKQVMITAKEFAAANQVSDIYAYKTLKDTAKTLGEKKLKFTLYRDLSIISDKEEDKLSVLKPPHNNFTTLRAEYNWLQGISYQDQQGYLLLHFSDPLAFLIEHTGKAYTKYDYVKTVAFTGASSKRIYELITKWQKLGS
;
A
#
# COMPACT_ATOMS: atom_id res chain seq x y z
N MET A 1 10.36 17.25 36.58
CA MET A 1 10.81 17.98 35.40
C MET A 1 11.08 16.95 34.29
N MET A 2 10.06 16.66 33.51
CA MET A 2 10.21 15.74 32.34
C MET A 2 10.48 16.59 31.12
N ALA A 3 11.59 16.33 30.46
CA ALA A 3 12.01 17.03 29.26
C ALA A 3 11.02 16.73 28.14
N GLU A 4 10.31 17.73 27.65
CA GLU A 4 9.57 17.70 26.41
C GLU A 4 10.56 17.48 25.27
N ALA A 5 10.53 16.27 24.70
CA ALA A 5 11.24 16.00 23.47
C ALA A 5 10.50 16.71 22.32
N ASN A 6 10.97 17.90 21.97
CA ASN A 6 10.58 18.61 20.77
C ASN A 6 10.97 17.80 19.54
N PHE A 7 10.06 16.96 19.04
CA PHE A 7 10.15 16.39 17.71
C PHE A 7 9.79 17.48 16.68
N TYR A 8 10.67 18.44 16.49
CA TYR A 8 10.70 19.21 15.26
C TYR A 8 11.19 18.25 14.17
N CYS A 9 10.26 17.72 13.38
CA CYS A 9 10.57 17.05 12.12
C CYS A 9 11.30 18.07 11.24
N LYS A 10 12.62 17.93 11.12
CA LYS A 10 13.40 18.67 10.13
C LYS A 10 12.86 18.30 8.76
N SER A 11 12.53 19.28 7.96
CA SER A 11 11.93 19.21 6.61
C SER A 11 12.83 18.59 5.56
N SER A 12 13.38 17.39 5.80
CA SER A 12 14.25 16.70 4.82
C SER A 12 14.20 15.17 4.85
N ASP A 13 13.33 14.56 5.65
CA ASP A 13 13.24 13.11 5.64
C ASP A 13 12.38 12.64 4.45
N THR A 14 13.06 12.31 3.37
CA THR A 14 12.46 11.71 2.17
C THR A 14 11.80 10.39 2.55
N ILE A 15 10.48 10.31 2.40
CA ILE A 15 9.71 9.07 2.60
C ILE A 15 9.71 8.31 1.27
N MET A 16 10.65 7.40 1.11
CA MET A 16 10.72 6.56 -0.09
C MET A 16 9.71 5.41 -0.02
N ILE A 17 8.77 5.41 -0.92
CA ILE A 17 7.77 4.35 -1.09
C ILE A 17 8.28 3.32 -2.09
N THR A 18 8.10 2.03 -1.77
CA THR A 18 8.35 0.91 -2.67
C THR A 18 7.09 0.08 -2.79
N LYS A 19 6.62 -0.16 -4.01
CA LYS A 19 5.46 -1.02 -4.29
C LYS A 19 5.82 -1.99 -5.41
N SER A 20 5.34 -3.24 -5.33
CA SER A 20 5.45 -4.16 -6.47
C SER A 20 4.72 -3.58 -7.69
N ASN A 21 5.23 -3.84 -8.89
CA ASN A 21 4.58 -3.36 -10.10
C ASN A 21 3.17 -3.92 -10.26
N THR A 22 2.93 -5.16 -9.80
CA THR A 22 1.58 -5.75 -9.76
C THR A 22 0.63 -4.92 -8.90
N LEU A 23 1.07 -4.44 -7.73
CA LEU A 23 0.26 -3.59 -6.87
C LEU A 23 0.03 -2.20 -7.50
N VAL A 24 1.03 -1.65 -8.19
CA VAL A 24 0.90 -0.38 -8.92
C VAL A 24 -0.09 -0.51 -10.08
N GLU A 25 -0.17 -1.65 -10.76
CA GLU A 25 -1.12 -1.91 -11.86
C GLU A 25 -2.50 -2.34 -11.40
N ALA A 26 -2.63 -2.82 -10.17
CA ALA A 26 -3.89 -3.31 -9.64
C ALA A 26 -4.98 -2.22 -9.69
N GLY A 27 -6.21 -2.65 -10.04
CA GLY A 27 -7.38 -1.78 -9.98
C GLY A 27 -7.89 -1.67 -8.55
N TYR A 28 -8.18 -0.45 -8.10
CA TYR A 28 -8.84 -0.21 -6.83
C TYR A 28 -9.51 1.17 -6.79
N ASP A 29 -10.51 1.28 -5.94
CA ASP A 29 -11.27 2.51 -5.71
C ASP A 29 -11.03 2.97 -4.27
N LEU A 30 -9.93 3.69 -4.06
CA LEU A 30 -9.60 4.33 -2.80
C LEU A 30 -9.82 5.83 -2.91
N THR A 31 -10.38 6.42 -1.86
CA THR A 31 -10.35 7.87 -1.67
C THR A 31 -8.89 8.33 -1.49
N MET A 32 -8.66 9.63 -1.57
CA MET A 32 -7.32 10.18 -1.36
C MET A 32 -6.75 9.81 0.02
N ALA A 33 -7.57 9.94 1.07
CA ALA A 33 -7.15 9.61 2.44
C ALA A 33 -6.86 8.12 2.61
N GLU A 34 -7.67 7.23 2.02
CA GLU A 34 -7.45 5.79 2.03
C GLU A 34 -6.16 5.43 1.27
N HIS A 35 -5.92 6.06 0.11
CA HIS A 35 -4.70 5.86 -0.66
C HIS A 35 -3.46 6.27 0.13
N ASP A 36 -3.50 7.42 0.79
CA ASP A 36 -2.39 7.91 1.60
C ASP A 36 -2.13 7.02 2.80
N LEU A 37 -3.17 6.62 3.52
CA LEU A 37 -3.07 5.69 4.65
C LEU A 37 -2.46 4.37 4.22
N MET A 38 -2.96 3.76 3.14
CA MET A 38 -2.44 2.48 2.63
C MET A 38 -1.01 2.60 2.14
N THR A 39 -0.64 3.70 1.50
CA THR A 39 0.73 3.92 1.04
C THR A 39 1.71 4.02 2.21
N LEU A 40 1.36 4.75 3.27
CA LEU A 40 2.17 4.82 4.48
C LEU A 40 2.25 3.48 5.21
N ALA A 41 1.15 2.74 5.27
CA ALA A 41 1.10 1.42 5.89
C ALA A 41 2.00 0.40 5.16
N ILE A 42 1.96 0.37 3.82
CA ILE A 42 2.83 -0.46 2.98
C ILE A 42 4.30 -0.11 3.23
N ASN A 43 4.65 1.18 3.25
CA ASN A 43 6.02 1.62 3.53
C ASN A 43 6.50 1.18 4.93
N LYS A 44 5.61 1.26 5.92
CA LYS A 44 5.94 0.87 7.29
C LYS A 44 6.19 -0.63 7.41
N ILE A 45 5.40 -1.47 6.74
CA ILE A 45 5.63 -2.91 6.67
C ILE A 45 6.99 -3.24 6.03
N HIS A 46 7.33 -2.62 4.91
CA HIS A 46 8.63 -2.80 4.28
C HIS A 46 9.79 -2.47 5.21
N LYS A 47 9.66 -1.45 6.05
CA LYS A 47 10.70 -1.07 7.01
C LYS A 47 10.83 -2.05 8.17
N LEU A 48 9.73 -2.66 8.58
CA LEU A 48 9.73 -3.59 9.73
C LEU A 48 10.41 -4.92 9.42
N GLN A 49 10.62 -5.29 8.14
CA GLN A 49 11.27 -6.53 7.67
C GLN A 49 10.78 -7.82 8.36
N SER A 50 9.62 -7.77 9.00
CA SER A 50 9.21 -8.77 9.98
C SER A 50 8.19 -9.78 9.47
N GLY A 51 7.86 -9.79 8.17
CA GLY A 51 6.79 -10.67 7.63
C GLY A 51 5.42 -10.40 8.29
N GLY A 52 5.29 -9.26 8.96
CA GLY A 52 4.11 -8.90 9.74
C GLY A 52 2.97 -8.42 8.84
N LYS A 53 1.79 -9.01 9.04
CA LYS A 53 0.57 -8.59 8.35
C LYS A 53 -0.14 -7.44 9.07
N GLN A 54 0.44 -6.92 10.13
CA GLN A 54 -0.15 -5.89 10.98
C GLN A 54 0.72 -4.65 11.00
N VAL A 55 0.07 -3.49 10.92
CA VAL A 55 0.75 -2.21 11.07
C VAL A 55 -0.12 -1.21 11.81
N MET A 56 0.48 -0.51 12.75
CA MET A 56 -0.15 0.60 13.44
C MET A 56 0.25 1.91 12.79
N ILE A 57 -0.73 2.75 12.47
CA ILE A 57 -0.55 4.11 11.98
C ILE A 57 -1.19 5.08 12.97
N THR A 58 -0.41 6.02 13.49
CA THR A 58 -0.88 7.06 14.39
C THR A 58 -1.33 8.30 13.63
N ALA A 59 -2.22 9.09 14.25
CA ALA A 59 -2.63 10.39 13.70
C ALA A 59 -1.45 11.34 13.49
N LYS A 60 -0.48 11.33 14.42
CA LYS A 60 0.74 12.13 14.30
C LYS A 60 1.61 11.74 13.10
N GLU A 61 1.81 10.42 12.87
CA GLU A 61 2.53 9.94 11.69
C GLU A 61 1.82 10.34 10.40
N PHE A 62 0.49 10.18 10.35
CA PHE A 62 -0.32 10.58 9.20
C PHE A 62 -0.26 12.10 8.97
N ALA A 63 -0.39 12.89 10.03
CA ALA A 63 -0.30 14.35 9.99
C ALA A 63 1.05 14.83 9.44
N ALA A 64 2.13 14.30 9.99
CA ALA A 64 3.49 14.65 9.57
C ALA A 64 3.77 14.31 8.11
N ALA A 65 3.36 13.10 7.67
CA ALA A 65 3.58 12.65 6.30
C ALA A 65 2.76 13.45 5.26
N ASN A 66 1.54 13.85 5.61
CA ASN A 66 0.62 14.55 4.70
C ASN A 66 0.62 16.07 4.89
N GLN A 67 1.44 16.61 5.82
CA GLN A 67 1.54 18.04 6.10
C GLN A 67 0.19 18.67 6.49
N VAL A 68 -0.59 17.95 7.31
CA VAL A 68 -1.90 18.39 7.81
C VAL A 68 -1.89 18.52 9.34
N SER A 69 -2.91 19.14 9.92
CA SER A 69 -3.02 19.25 11.38
C SER A 69 -3.35 17.90 12.04
N ASP A 70 -2.93 17.71 13.29
CA ASP A 70 -3.24 16.49 14.07
C ASP A 70 -4.75 16.26 14.21
N ILE A 71 -5.54 17.33 14.37
CA ILE A 71 -6.99 17.26 14.47
C ILE A 71 -7.60 16.74 13.18
N TYR A 72 -7.14 17.23 12.03
CA TYR A 72 -7.58 16.75 10.73
C TYR A 72 -7.17 15.29 10.51
N ALA A 73 -5.94 14.94 10.83
CA ALA A 73 -5.43 13.58 10.71
C ALA A 73 -6.24 12.60 11.56
N TYR A 74 -6.53 12.94 12.82
CA TYR A 74 -7.35 12.12 13.72
C TYR A 74 -8.74 11.86 13.13
N LYS A 75 -9.44 12.91 12.69
CA LYS A 75 -10.75 12.78 12.05
C LYS A 75 -10.68 11.92 10.80
N THR A 76 -9.69 12.17 9.93
CA THR A 76 -9.48 11.43 8.68
C THR A 76 -9.25 9.95 8.95
N LEU A 77 -8.40 9.57 9.90
CA LEU A 77 -8.17 8.17 10.26
C LEU A 77 -9.45 7.49 10.76
N LYS A 78 -10.21 8.18 11.63
CA LYS A 78 -11.49 7.66 12.13
C LYS A 78 -12.50 7.42 11.02
N ASP A 79 -12.63 8.34 10.08
CA ASP A 79 -13.57 8.21 8.96
C ASP A 79 -13.10 7.16 7.95
N THR A 80 -11.80 7.11 7.66
CA THR A 80 -11.19 6.09 6.78
C THR A 80 -11.36 4.68 7.34
N ALA A 81 -11.29 4.49 8.66
CA ALA A 81 -11.50 3.19 9.30
C ALA A 81 -12.88 2.58 9.01
N LYS A 82 -13.90 3.41 8.77
CA LYS A 82 -15.26 2.94 8.49
C LYS A 82 -15.43 2.35 7.09
N THR A 83 -14.66 2.82 6.13
CA THR A 83 -14.84 2.49 4.70
C THR A 83 -13.76 1.58 4.14
N LEU A 84 -12.54 1.69 4.67
CA LEU A 84 -11.38 0.98 4.13
C LEU A 84 -11.50 -0.56 4.22
N GLY A 85 -12.20 -1.08 5.24
CA GLY A 85 -12.42 -2.52 5.40
C GLY A 85 -13.21 -3.18 4.28
N GLU A 86 -14.00 -2.40 3.54
CA GLU A 86 -14.85 -2.87 2.43
C GLU A 86 -14.14 -2.73 1.06
N LYS A 87 -13.00 -2.06 1.03
CA LYS A 87 -12.28 -1.79 -0.22
C LYS A 87 -11.61 -3.04 -0.77
N LYS A 88 -11.67 -3.18 -2.10
CA LYS A 88 -11.12 -4.32 -2.82
C LYS A 88 -9.94 -3.94 -3.70
N LEU A 89 -9.01 -4.87 -3.79
CA LEU A 89 -7.89 -4.88 -4.70
C LEU A 89 -8.21 -5.83 -5.85
N LYS A 90 -8.11 -5.34 -7.08
CA LYS A 90 -8.40 -6.11 -8.30
C LYS A 90 -7.14 -6.24 -9.12
N PHE A 91 -6.75 -7.46 -9.44
CA PHE A 91 -5.58 -7.71 -10.28
C PHE A 91 -5.74 -8.99 -11.11
N THR A 92 -4.84 -9.17 -12.05
CA THR A 92 -4.80 -10.36 -12.89
C THR A 92 -3.85 -11.38 -12.28
N LEU A 93 -4.33 -12.61 -12.13
CA LEU A 93 -3.51 -13.80 -11.91
C LEU A 93 -3.27 -14.50 -13.25
N TYR A 94 -2.09 -15.08 -13.39
CA TYR A 94 -1.70 -15.91 -14.52
C TYR A 94 -1.65 -17.34 -14.06
N ARG A 95 -2.40 -18.22 -14.75
CA ARG A 95 -2.35 -19.67 -14.56
C ARG A 95 -1.44 -20.26 -15.61
N ASP A 96 -0.29 -20.72 -15.19
CA ASP A 96 0.70 -21.34 -16.05
C ASP A 96 0.26 -22.78 -16.39
N LEU A 97 0.05 -23.04 -17.66
CA LEU A 97 -0.40 -24.34 -18.17
C LEU A 97 0.76 -25.33 -18.40
N SER A 98 1.99 -24.88 -18.28
CA SER A 98 3.19 -25.73 -18.38
C SER A 98 3.54 -26.41 -17.06
N ILE A 99 3.01 -25.90 -15.94
CA ILE A 99 3.27 -26.47 -14.62
C ILE A 99 2.38 -27.69 -14.39
N ILE A 100 3.01 -28.85 -14.18
CA ILE A 100 2.35 -30.09 -13.79
C ILE A 100 2.35 -30.17 -12.28
N SER A 101 1.21 -29.87 -11.66
CA SER A 101 0.97 -29.99 -10.22
C SER A 101 -0.48 -30.37 -9.97
N ASP A 102 -0.73 -31.16 -8.94
CA ASP A 102 -2.09 -31.49 -8.48
C ASP A 102 -2.72 -30.33 -7.69
N LYS A 103 -1.91 -29.36 -7.27
CA LYS A 103 -2.36 -28.16 -6.56
C LYS A 103 -2.52 -27.01 -7.52
N GLU A 104 -3.72 -26.45 -7.62
CA GLU A 104 -3.99 -25.30 -8.50
C GLU A 104 -3.20 -24.05 -8.08
N GLU A 105 -2.95 -23.85 -6.79
CA GLU A 105 -2.15 -22.73 -6.27
C GLU A 105 -0.73 -22.69 -6.83
N ASP A 106 -0.10 -23.83 -7.08
CA ASP A 106 1.25 -23.90 -7.65
C ASP A 106 1.32 -23.37 -9.09
N LYS A 107 0.18 -23.38 -9.79
CA LYS A 107 0.06 -22.91 -11.18
C LYS A 107 -0.24 -21.42 -11.28
N LEU A 108 -0.61 -20.78 -10.16
CA LEU A 108 -1.05 -19.38 -10.13
C LEU A 108 0.11 -18.46 -9.80
N SER A 109 0.22 -17.35 -10.54
CA SER A 109 1.21 -16.31 -10.29
C SER A 109 0.62 -14.93 -10.54
N VAL A 110 1.07 -13.94 -9.75
CA VAL A 110 0.84 -12.53 -10.02
C VAL A 110 1.78 -11.97 -11.10
N LEU A 111 2.86 -12.70 -11.38
CA LEU A 111 3.81 -12.34 -12.44
C LEU A 111 3.43 -13.07 -13.73
N LYS A 112 3.38 -12.33 -14.83
CA LYS A 112 3.15 -12.90 -16.16
C LYS A 112 4.28 -13.87 -16.51
N PRO A 113 3.97 -15.13 -16.89
CA PRO A 113 4.98 -16.06 -17.36
C PRO A 113 5.72 -15.54 -18.60
N PRO A 114 7.00 -15.90 -18.80
CA PRO A 114 7.81 -15.46 -19.95
C PRO A 114 7.41 -16.10 -21.28
N HIS A 115 6.53 -17.12 -21.26
CA HIS A 115 6.01 -17.83 -22.41
C HIS A 115 4.50 -17.55 -22.59
N ASN A 116 3.91 -18.08 -23.67
CA ASN A 116 2.49 -17.85 -24.01
C ASN A 116 1.55 -18.99 -23.56
N ASN A 117 2.07 -20.02 -22.88
CA ASN A 117 1.27 -21.16 -22.41
C ASN A 117 0.65 -20.88 -21.03
N PHE A 118 -0.22 -19.88 -20.95
CA PHE A 118 -0.93 -19.50 -19.73
C PHE A 118 -2.34 -19.00 -20.06
N THR A 119 -3.20 -19.00 -19.04
CA THR A 119 -4.49 -18.31 -19.05
C THR A 119 -4.51 -17.22 -17.98
N THR A 120 -5.46 -16.30 -18.07
CA THR A 120 -5.61 -15.21 -17.11
C THR A 120 -6.89 -15.36 -16.31
N LEU A 121 -6.81 -15.03 -15.01
CA LEU A 121 -7.95 -14.96 -14.11
C LEU A 121 -8.04 -13.55 -13.50
N ARG A 122 -9.25 -13.04 -13.36
CA ARG A 122 -9.48 -11.82 -12.60
C ARG A 122 -9.65 -12.20 -11.14
N ALA A 123 -8.86 -11.59 -10.27
CA ALA A 123 -8.89 -11.82 -8.84
C ALA A 123 -9.31 -10.53 -8.10
N GLU A 124 -10.17 -10.66 -7.11
CA GLU A 124 -10.59 -9.58 -6.24
C GLU A 124 -10.38 -10.01 -4.79
N TYR A 125 -9.61 -9.22 -4.04
CA TYR A 125 -9.33 -9.46 -2.63
C TYR A 125 -9.60 -8.20 -1.81
N ASN A 126 -9.97 -8.37 -0.56
CA ASN A 126 -10.00 -7.24 0.37
C ASN A 126 -8.57 -6.75 0.64
N TRP A 127 -8.40 -5.45 0.83
CA TRP A 127 -7.13 -4.90 1.26
C TRP A 127 -6.76 -5.40 2.66
N LEU A 128 -7.74 -5.44 3.55
CA LEU A 128 -7.57 -5.75 4.96
C LEU A 128 -8.40 -6.98 5.34
N GLN A 129 -7.86 -7.81 6.21
CA GLN A 129 -8.60 -8.83 6.95
C GLN A 129 -9.34 -8.21 8.13
N GLY A 130 -8.82 -7.12 8.67
CA GLY A 130 -9.41 -6.41 9.78
C GLY A 130 -8.80 -5.02 9.95
N ILE A 131 -9.55 -4.18 10.64
CA ILE A 131 -9.12 -2.86 11.06
C ILE A 131 -9.59 -2.63 12.48
N SER A 132 -8.69 -2.19 13.34
CA SER A 132 -9.01 -1.84 14.73
C SER A 132 -8.72 -0.36 14.94
N TYR A 133 -9.69 0.30 15.53
CA TYR A 133 -9.61 1.70 15.89
C TYR A 133 -10.05 1.87 17.33
N GLN A 134 -9.26 2.56 18.14
CA GLN A 134 -9.61 2.90 19.49
C GLN A 134 -9.85 4.40 19.60
N ASP A 135 -11.08 4.77 20.00
CA ASP A 135 -11.41 6.18 20.24
C ASP A 135 -10.44 6.79 21.26
N GLN A 136 -10.08 8.03 21.03
CA GLN A 136 -9.18 8.85 21.88
C GLN A 136 -7.69 8.45 21.85
N GLN A 137 -7.32 7.30 21.27
CA GLN A 137 -5.91 6.89 21.19
C GLN A 137 -5.20 7.40 19.92
N GLY A 138 -5.96 7.82 18.91
CA GLY A 138 -5.42 8.45 17.71
C GLY A 138 -4.56 7.52 16.85
N TYR A 139 -4.88 6.22 16.79
CA TYR A 139 -4.22 5.27 15.90
C TYR A 139 -5.20 4.29 15.26
N LEU A 140 -4.78 3.73 14.14
CA LEU A 140 -5.38 2.56 13.50
C LEU A 140 -4.41 1.40 13.55
N LEU A 141 -4.92 0.20 13.82
CA LEU A 141 -4.22 -1.06 13.61
C LEU A 141 -4.82 -1.73 12.38
N LEU A 142 -4.03 -1.86 11.33
CA LEU A 142 -4.42 -2.45 10.05
C LEU A 142 -3.90 -3.87 9.97
N HIS A 143 -4.77 -4.82 9.64
CA HIS A 143 -4.44 -6.22 9.41
C HIS A 143 -4.59 -6.50 7.92
N PHE A 144 -3.48 -6.67 7.22
CA PHE A 144 -3.47 -6.89 5.79
C PHE A 144 -3.96 -8.28 5.43
N SER A 145 -4.68 -8.38 4.32
CA SER A 145 -5.05 -9.67 3.74
C SER A 145 -3.81 -10.42 3.25
N ASP A 146 -3.86 -11.76 3.24
CA ASP A 146 -2.75 -12.59 2.82
C ASP A 146 -2.25 -12.27 1.40
N PRO A 147 -3.15 -12.09 0.39
CA PRO A 147 -2.71 -11.70 -0.93
C PRO A 147 -2.02 -10.35 -0.99
N LEU A 148 -2.48 -9.36 -0.20
CA LEU A 148 -1.82 -8.07 -0.15
C LEU A 148 -0.47 -8.15 0.55
N ALA A 149 -0.37 -8.86 1.67
CA ALA A 149 0.89 -9.08 2.37
C ALA A 149 1.92 -9.73 1.42
N PHE A 150 1.50 -10.76 0.68
CA PHE A 150 2.33 -11.38 -0.34
C PHE A 150 2.83 -10.37 -1.40
N LEU A 151 1.94 -9.52 -1.94
CA LEU A 151 2.31 -8.51 -2.94
C LEU A 151 3.25 -7.42 -2.39
N ILE A 152 3.19 -7.14 -1.09
CA ILE A 152 4.09 -6.20 -0.42
C ILE A 152 5.46 -6.84 -0.21
N GLU A 153 5.52 -8.07 0.29
CA GLU A 153 6.76 -8.78 0.60
C GLU A 153 7.53 -9.18 -0.67
N HIS A 154 6.81 -9.62 -1.70
CA HIS A 154 7.39 -10.12 -2.95
C HIS A 154 7.47 -9.04 -4.02
N THR A 155 8.16 -7.93 -3.71
CA THR A 155 8.42 -6.89 -4.72
C THR A 155 9.39 -7.37 -5.81
N GLY A 156 10.25 -8.35 -5.50
CA GLY A 156 11.19 -8.94 -6.44
C GLY A 156 12.05 -7.90 -7.17
N LYS A 157 12.33 -8.15 -8.46
CA LYS A 157 13.02 -7.19 -9.34
C LYS A 157 12.07 -6.17 -10.00
N ALA A 158 10.76 -6.40 -9.92
CA ALA A 158 9.73 -5.62 -10.59
C ALA A 158 8.99 -4.73 -9.59
N TYR A 159 9.58 -3.60 -9.24
CA TYR A 159 9.01 -2.64 -8.30
C TYR A 159 9.12 -1.19 -8.78
N THR A 160 8.22 -0.37 -8.26
CA THR A 160 8.22 1.09 -8.43
C THR A 160 8.63 1.74 -7.12
N LYS A 161 9.57 2.68 -7.20
CA LYS A 161 10.07 3.45 -6.06
C LYS A 161 9.94 4.93 -6.33
N TYR A 162 9.35 5.68 -5.40
CA TYR A 162 9.16 7.12 -5.51
C TYR A 162 9.17 7.81 -4.15
N ASP A 163 9.39 9.13 -4.18
CA ASP A 163 9.32 9.98 -2.99
C ASP A 163 7.86 10.36 -2.71
N TYR A 164 7.38 9.99 -1.53
CA TYR A 164 6.00 10.27 -1.10
C TYR A 164 5.68 11.76 -1.05
N VAL A 165 6.62 12.58 -0.63
CA VAL A 165 6.43 14.05 -0.51
C VAL A 165 5.97 14.66 -1.82
N LYS A 166 6.45 14.13 -2.95
CA LYS A 166 6.01 14.60 -4.29
C LYS A 166 4.53 14.35 -4.57
N THR A 167 3.90 13.44 -3.84
CA THR A 167 2.48 13.12 -4.03
C THR A 167 1.55 13.88 -3.07
N VAL A 168 2.08 14.51 -2.04
CA VAL A 168 1.28 15.24 -1.03
C VAL A 168 0.54 16.42 -1.65
N ALA A 169 1.14 17.10 -2.63
CA ALA A 169 0.53 18.24 -3.32
C ALA A 169 -0.62 17.84 -4.27
N PHE A 170 -0.81 16.56 -4.57
CA PHE A 170 -1.89 16.13 -5.45
C PHE A 170 -3.24 16.15 -4.72
N THR A 171 -4.25 16.73 -5.36
CA THR A 171 -5.58 16.94 -4.77
C THR A 171 -6.54 15.76 -4.97
N GLY A 172 -6.13 14.68 -5.62
CA GLY A 172 -6.99 13.54 -5.90
C GLY A 172 -6.26 12.20 -5.95
N ALA A 173 -6.95 11.12 -5.59
CA ALA A 173 -6.44 9.75 -5.65
C ALA A 173 -6.01 9.37 -7.08
N SER A 174 -6.78 9.78 -8.09
CA SER A 174 -6.46 9.52 -9.50
C SER A 174 -5.12 10.14 -9.91
N SER A 175 -4.82 11.37 -9.47
CA SER A 175 -3.54 12.02 -9.78
C SER A 175 -2.36 11.28 -9.14
N LYS A 176 -2.52 10.79 -7.91
CA LYS A 176 -1.52 9.96 -7.23
C LYS A 176 -1.30 8.64 -7.97
N ARG A 177 -2.38 8.01 -8.42
CA ARG A 177 -2.32 6.77 -9.22
C ARG A 177 -1.60 6.97 -10.55
N ILE A 178 -1.93 8.02 -11.28
CA ILE A 178 -1.27 8.35 -12.55
C ILE A 178 0.22 8.58 -12.31
N TYR A 179 0.60 9.28 -11.25
CA TYR A 179 2.00 9.49 -10.90
C TYR A 179 2.73 8.17 -10.64
N GLU A 180 2.14 7.23 -9.89
CA GLU A 180 2.70 5.90 -9.66
C GLU A 180 2.91 5.13 -10.97
N LEU A 181 1.90 5.13 -11.85
CA LEU A 181 1.98 4.49 -13.16
C LEU A 181 3.06 5.09 -14.05
N ILE A 182 3.14 6.42 -14.15
CA ILE A 182 4.18 7.11 -14.93
C ILE A 182 5.57 6.76 -14.37
N THR A 183 5.73 6.79 -13.05
CA THR A 183 7.02 6.46 -12.40
C THR A 183 7.44 5.02 -12.68
N LYS A 184 6.49 4.08 -12.71
CA LYS A 184 6.75 2.70 -13.12
C LYS A 184 7.29 2.63 -14.56
N TRP A 185 6.61 3.28 -15.51
CA TRP A 185 6.98 3.22 -16.93
C TRP A 185 8.30 3.92 -17.24
N GLN A 186 8.63 5.01 -16.56
CA GLN A 186 9.92 5.68 -16.70
C GLN A 186 11.11 4.77 -16.40
N LYS A 187 10.97 3.84 -15.46
CA LYS A 187 12.03 2.88 -15.11
C LYS A 187 12.15 1.69 -16.06
N LEU A 188 11.11 1.39 -16.83
CA LEU A 188 11.13 0.29 -17.80
C LEU A 188 11.73 0.72 -19.15
N GLY A 189 11.90 2.03 -19.40
CA GLY A 189 12.48 2.61 -20.61
C GLY A 189 13.95 3.03 -20.51
N SER A 190 14.64 2.67 -19.39
CA SER A 190 16.05 3.05 -19.17
C SER A 190 16.96 1.83 -19.29
#